data_2e3813feb5a2280be3e5fd9a1d491d37
#
_entry.id   2e3813feb5a2280be3e5fd9a1d491d37
#
_cell.length_a   1.000
_cell.length_b   1.000
_cell.length_c   1.000
_cell.angle_alpha   90.00
_cell.angle_beta   90.00
_cell.angle_gamma   90.00
#
_symmetry.space_group_name_H-M   'P 1'
#
loop_
_entity.id
_entity.type
_entity.pdbx_description
1 polymer ?
#
loop_
_entity_poly.entity_id
_entity_poly.type
_entity_poly.pdbx_seq_one_letter_code
_entity_poly.pdbx_strand_id
1 'polypeptide(L)'
;MGIKFIYIFATEILEIMKQYLDLLERVLQEGVRKEDRTGTGTISIFGHQMRFSLEEGFPLLTTKKLHLKSIIHELLWFLRGDTNVRYLQDHGVRIWNEWADEKGDLGHIYGYQWRSWPDYEGGTIDQISEIVYTLAHKPDSRRMIVSSWNVGDLKNMKLPPCHAFFQFYANDGRLSLQLYQRSADIFLGVPFNIASYALLLMMMAQVTGFKAGDFVHTLGDAHIYLNHLDQITLQLTRTPRPLPQMIINPLVKNIFDFRYEDFELVNYDPHPHIKGEVAI
;
A
#
# COMPACT_ATOMS: atom_id res chain seq x y z
N MET A 1 -17.15 11.61 37.22
CA MET A 1 -15.98 11.78 36.36
C MET A 1 -15.68 10.51 35.50
N GLY A 2 -16.07 9.31 35.92
CA GLY A 2 -15.77 8.06 35.23
C GLY A 2 -16.56 7.75 33.93
N ILE A 3 -17.79 8.24 33.79
CA ILE A 3 -18.66 7.92 32.64
C ILE A 3 -18.21 8.66 31.34
N LYS A 4 -17.73 9.89 31.46
CA LYS A 4 -17.23 10.63 30.30
C LYS A 4 -15.95 10.02 29.68
N PHE A 5 -15.06 9.45 30.49
CA PHE A 5 -13.85 8.78 30.02
C PHE A 5 -14.14 7.49 29.27
N ILE A 6 -15.11 6.70 29.73
CA ILE A 6 -15.51 5.44 29.07
C ILE A 6 -16.16 5.71 27.70
N TYR A 7 -16.96 6.78 27.57
CA TYR A 7 -17.57 7.16 26.30
C TYR A 7 -16.54 7.69 25.28
N ILE A 8 -15.52 8.42 25.71
CA ILE A 8 -14.45 8.92 24.83
C ILE A 8 -13.63 7.74 24.29
N PHE A 9 -13.20 6.79 25.14
CA PHE A 9 -12.47 5.60 24.72
C PHE A 9 -13.29 4.68 23.80
N ALA A 10 -14.58 4.52 24.06
CA ALA A 10 -15.45 3.69 23.21
C ALA A 10 -15.69 4.32 21.84
N THR A 11 -15.78 5.66 21.74
CA THR A 11 -15.96 6.38 20.47
C THR A 11 -14.64 6.37 19.66
N GLU A 12 -13.49 6.54 20.30
CA GLU A 12 -12.17 6.49 19.63
C GLU A 12 -11.87 5.10 19.04
N ILE A 13 -12.22 4.02 19.74
CA ILE A 13 -12.03 2.64 19.24
C ILE A 13 -12.90 2.36 18.00
N LEU A 14 -14.08 2.95 17.90
CA LEU A 14 -14.97 2.80 16.74
C LEU A 14 -14.50 3.55 15.49
N GLU A 15 -13.62 4.54 15.64
CA GLU A 15 -13.05 5.30 14.52
C GLU A 15 -11.78 4.66 13.90
N ILE A 16 -11.18 3.67 14.56
CA ILE A 16 -9.93 3.04 14.10
C ILE A 16 -10.17 2.27 12.80
N MET A 17 -9.44 2.64 11.75
CA MET A 17 -9.57 2.05 10.40
C MET A 17 -11.00 2.09 9.85
N LYS A 18 -11.85 2.98 10.37
CA LYS A 18 -13.25 3.14 9.96
C LYS A 18 -13.36 3.39 8.46
N GLN A 19 -12.53 4.24 7.89
CA GLN A 19 -12.52 4.55 6.46
C GLN A 19 -12.36 3.32 5.56
N TYR A 20 -11.66 2.28 6.00
CA TYR A 20 -11.56 1.02 5.28
C TYR A 20 -12.82 0.16 5.44
N LEU A 21 -13.40 0.10 6.63
CA LEU A 21 -14.64 -0.65 6.88
C LEU A 21 -15.82 0.02 6.18
N ASP A 22 -15.92 1.35 6.21
CA ASP A 22 -16.92 2.12 5.47
C ASP A 22 -16.84 1.87 3.96
N LEU A 23 -15.62 1.69 3.41
CA LEU A 23 -15.46 1.32 2.00
C LEU A 23 -16.03 -0.08 1.72
N LEU A 24 -15.78 -1.08 2.58
CA LEU A 24 -16.37 -2.41 2.43
C LEU A 24 -17.90 -2.35 2.42
N GLU A 25 -18.48 -1.67 3.42
CA GLU A 25 -19.94 -1.50 3.52
C GLU A 25 -20.51 -0.76 2.31
N ARG A 26 -19.86 0.33 1.89
CA ARG A 26 -20.29 1.12 0.73
C ARG A 26 -20.33 0.29 -0.55
N VAL A 27 -19.30 -0.52 -0.80
CA VAL A 27 -19.26 -1.37 -2.01
C VAL A 27 -20.34 -2.46 -1.95
N LEU A 28 -20.61 -3.03 -0.79
CA LEU A 28 -21.71 -4.00 -0.65
C LEU A 28 -23.09 -3.38 -0.87
N GLN A 29 -23.29 -2.12 -0.49
CA GLN A 29 -24.59 -1.43 -0.55
C GLN A 29 -24.84 -0.74 -1.90
N GLU A 30 -23.81 -0.07 -2.46
CA GLU A 30 -23.93 0.80 -3.63
C GLU A 30 -23.29 0.20 -4.89
N GLY A 31 -22.51 -0.86 -4.75
CA GLY A 31 -21.71 -1.43 -5.84
C GLY A 31 -22.54 -2.11 -6.91
N VAL A 32 -22.05 -2.03 -8.14
CA VAL A 32 -22.65 -2.67 -9.32
C VAL A 32 -21.92 -3.97 -9.62
N ARG A 33 -22.67 -5.03 -9.90
CA ARG A 33 -22.09 -6.31 -10.35
C ARG A 33 -21.52 -6.16 -11.75
N LYS A 34 -20.32 -6.71 -11.94
CA LYS A 34 -19.63 -6.75 -13.24
C LYS A 34 -18.95 -8.11 -13.42
N GLU A 35 -18.92 -8.55 -14.67
CA GLU A 35 -18.00 -9.59 -15.09
C GLU A 35 -16.57 -9.03 -15.08
N ASP A 36 -15.59 -9.90 -14.85
CA ASP A 36 -14.18 -9.55 -14.88
C ASP A 36 -13.36 -10.56 -15.69
N ARG A 37 -12.09 -10.24 -15.94
CA ARG A 37 -11.19 -11.08 -16.73
C ARG A 37 -11.01 -12.50 -16.17
N THR A 38 -11.15 -12.67 -14.86
CA THR A 38 -10.96 -13.96 -14.17
C THR A 38 -12.20 -14.86 -14.23
N GLY A 39 -13.36 -14.31 -14.63
CA GLY A 39 -14.64 -15.02 -14.62
C GLY A 39 -15.24 -15.20 -13.21
N THR A 40 -14.59 -14.68 -12.17
CA THR A 40 -15.11 -14.74 -10.79
C THR A 40 -16.29 -13.78 -10.59
N GLY A 41 -16.28 -12.65 -11.27
CA GLY A 41 -17.22 -11.55 -11.10
C GLY A 41 -16.89 -10.69 -9.88
N THR A 42 -17.33 -9.44 -9.95
CA THR A 42 -17.08 -8.44 -8.89
C THR A 42 -18.33 -7.63 -8.57
N ILE A 43 -18.32 -7.00 -7.39
CA ILE A 43 -19.17 -5.85 -7.06
C ILE A 43 -18.25 -4.66 -6.92
N SER A 44 -18.50 -3.56 -7.62
CA SER A 44 -17.59 -2.42 -7.64
C SER A 44 -18.27 -1.06 -7.61
N ILE A 45 -17.54 -0.07 -7.07
CA ILE A 45 -17.82 1.36 -7.21
C ILE A 45 -16.67 2.03 -7.94
N PHE A 46 -16.92 3.18 -8.58
CA PHE A 46 -15.86 3.95 -9.22
C PHE A 46 -15.60 5.25 -8.45
N GLY A 47 -14.37 5.38 -7.97
CA GLY A 47 -13.95 6.57 -7.23
C GLY A 47 -14.24 6.51 -5.74
N HIS A 48 -13.17 6.35 -4.94
CA HIS A 48 -13.20 6.46 -3.47
C HIS A 48 -11.86 6.94 -2.94
N GLN A 49 -11.88 7.66 -1.82
CA GLN A 49 -10.65 8.12 -1.18
C GLN A 49 -10.70 7.87 0.33
N MET A 50 -9.62 7.35 0.86
CA MET A 50 -9.39 7.16 2.29
C MET A 50 -8.18 8.00 2.73
N ARG A 51 -8.16 8.43 3.99
CA ARG A 51 -7.03 9.14 4.61
C ARG A 51 -6.67 8.47 5.93
N PHE A 52 -5.39 8.27 6.15
CA PHE A 52 -4.81 7.66 7.34
C PHE A 52 -3.76 8.59 7.91
N SER A 53 -3.97 9.08 9.12
CA SER A 53 -2.96 9.86 9.85
C SER A 53 -1.95 8.92 10.49
N LEU A 54 -0.66 9.07 10.16
CA LEU A 54 0.38 8.24 10.77
C LEU A 54 0.72 8.65 12.22
N GLU A 55 0.12 9.74 12.71
CA GLU A 55 0.17 10.10 14.12
C GLU A 55 -0.70 9.19 15.01
N GLU A 56 -1.77 8.64 14.43
CA GLU A 56 -2.67 7.71 15.13
C GLU A 56 -2.08 6.31 15.29
N GLY A 57 -1.04 5.99 14.52
CA GLY A 57 -0.36 4.70 14.49
C GLY A 57 -0.12 4.20 13.07
N PHE A 58 0.45 3.01 12.96
CA PHE A 58 0.70 2.39 11.66
C PHE A 58 -0.60 1.73 11.14
N PRO A 59 -1.12 2.12 9.95
CA PRO A 59 -2.42 1.69 9.47
C PRO A 59 -2.40 0.25 8.94
N LEU A 60 -2.14 -0.71 9.82
CA LEU A 60 -2.20 -2.14 9.57
C LEU A 60 -3.50 -2.68 10.15
N LEU A 61 -4.34 -3.29 9.31
CA LEU A 61 -5.65 -3.78 9.74
C LEU A 61 -5.57 -4.71 10.95
N THR A 62 -6.49 -4.50 11.89
CA THR A 62 -6.65 -5.38 13.06
C THR A 62 -7.89 -6.28 12.97
N THR A 63 -8.84 -6.00 12.07
CA THR A 63 -10.02 -6.85 11.84
C THR A 63 -9.69 -8.18 11.15
N LYS A 64 -8.53 -8.29 10.55
CA LYS A 64 -7.90 -9.56 10.12
C LYS A 64 -6.38 -9.44 10.17
N LYS A 65 -5.70 -10.53 10.53
CA LYS A 65 -4.22 -10.57 10.54
C LYS A 65 -3.68 -10.50 9.12
N LEU A 66 -2.74 -9.57 8.88
CA LEU A 66 -1.99 -9.43 7.63
C LEU A 66 -0.58 -10.01 7.76
N HIS A 67 0.00 -10.45 6.64
CA HIS A 67 1.36 -10.98 6.59
C HIS A 67 2.37 -9.86 6.33
N LEU A 68 2.73 -9.12 7.38
CA LEU A 68 3.63 -7.95 7.30
C LEU A 68 4.97 -8.26 6.63
N LYS A 69 5.52 -9.45 6.84
CA LYS A 69 6.77 -9.87 6.20
C LYS A 69 6.71 -9.74 4.67
N SER A 70 5.60 -10.17 4.06
CA SER A 70 5.41 -10.03 2.61
C SER A 70 5.35 -8.56 2.19
N ILE A 71 4.67 -7.71 2.95
CA ILE A 71 4.54 -6.28 2.68
C ILE A 71 5.91 -5.59 2.68
N ILE A 72 6.72 -5.85 3.71
CA ILE A 72 8.07 -5.24 3.82
C ILE A 72 8.97 -5.72 2.68
N HIS A 73 9.06 -7.04 2.44
CA HIS A 73 9.93 -7.57 1.38
C HIS A 73 9.50 -7.11 -0.01
N GLU A 74 8.21 -7.00 -0.30
CA GLU A 74 7.71 -6.47 -1.56
C GLU A 74 8.13 -5.01 -1.77
N LEU A 75 7.95 -4.16 -0.74
CA LEU A 75 8.38 -2.76 -0.82
C LEU A 75 9.89 -2.61 -1.03
N LEU A 76 10.71 -3.38 -0.30
CA LEU A 76 12.16 -3.39 -0.47
C LEU A 76 12.57 -3.89 -1.86
N TRP A 77 11.85 -4.86 -2.41
CA TRP A 77 12.05 -5.37 -3.75
C TRP A 77 11.74 -4.32 -4.83
N PHE A 78 10.64 -3.57 -4.69
CA PHE A 78 10.34 -2.42 -5.58
C PHE A 78 11.43 -1.35 -5.50
N LEU A 79 11.88 -0.98 -4.29
CA LEU A 79 12.93 0.03 -4.09
C LEU A 79 14.30 -0.39 -4.67
N ARG A 80 14.57 -1.68 -4.82
CA ARG A 80 15.76 -2.19 -5.51
C ARG A 80 15.68 -2.11 -7.03
N GLY A 81 14.50 -1.81 -7.58
CA GLY A 81 14.27 -1.84 -9.02
C GLY A 81 14.21 -3.26 -9.60
N ASP A 82 14.10 -4.27 -8.74
CA ASP A 82 14.08 -5.68 -9.13
C ASP A 82 12.71 -6.08 -9.68
N THR A 83 12.69 -7.00 -10.64
CA THR A 83 11.49 -7.56 -11.28
C THR A 83 11.44 -9.08 -11.20
N ASN A 84 12.50 -9.71 -10.67
CA ASN A 84 12.57 -11.16 -10.54
C ASN A 84 12.11 -11.60 -9.14
N VAL A 85 11.21 -12.57 -9.08
CA VAL A 85 10.61 -13.06 -7.82
C VAL A 85 11.58 -13.85 -6.93
N ARG A 86 12.79 -14.15 -7.40
CA ARG A 86 13.76 -14.95 -6.63
C ARG A 86 14.06 -14.34 -5.27
N TYR A 87 14.29 -13.02 -5.21
CA TYR A 87 14.48 -12.34 -3.93
C TYR A 87 13.31 -12.57 -2.96
N LEU A 88 12.09 -12.48 -3.44
CA LEU A 88 10.89 -12.71 -2.63
C LEU A 88 10.80 -14.17 -2.17
N GLN A 89 11.07 -15.11 -3.06
CA GLN A 89 11.04 -16.55 -2.77
C GLN A 89 12.10 -16.95 -1.74
N ASP A 90 13.33 -16.41 -1.83
CA ASP A 90 14.42 -16.65 -0.89
C ASP A 90 14.06 -16.18 0.54
N HIS A 91 13.13 -15.20 0.65
CA HIS A 91 12.60 -14.73 1.92
C HIS A 91 11.25 -15.36 2.31
N GLY A 92 10.79 -16.37 1.55
CA GLY A 92 9.52 -17.09 1.82
C GLY A 92 8.27 -16.30 1.42
N VAL A 93 8.39 -15.29 0.57
CA VAL A 93 7.30 -14.49 0.02
C VAL A 93 6.94 -15.01 -1.37
N ARG A 94 5.66 -15.30 -1.60
CA ARG A 94 5.20 -15.97 -2.84
C ARG A 94 4.06 -15.23 -3.53
N ILE A 95 3.76 -14.00 -3.12
CA ILE A 95 2.60 -13.23 -3.58
C ILE A 95 2.65 -12.83 -5.06
N TRP A 96 3.78 -13.02 -5.75
CA TRP A 96 4.00 -12.73 -7.15
C TRP A 96 4.25 -13.95 -8.03
N ASN A 97 4.29 -15.17 -7.44
CA ASN A 97 4.68 -16.40 -8.19
C ASN A 97 3.76 -16.70 -9.36
N GLU A 98 2.47 -16.40 -9.26
CA GLU A 98 1.44 -16.76 -10.24
C GLU A 98 1.54 -15.95 -11.53
N TRP A 99 2.19 -14.79 -11.49
CA TRP A 99 2.38 -13.91 -12.65
C TRP A 99 3.79 -14.00 -13.27
N ALA A 100 4.75 -14.58 -12.54
CA ALA A 100 6.11 -14.69 -13.02
C ALA A 100 6.22 -15.72 -14.15
N ASP A 101 7.13 -15.46 -15.11
CA ASP A 101 7.46 -16.44 -16.13
C ASP A 101 8.32 -17.58 -15.57
N GLU A 102 8.71 -18.54 -16.44
CA GLU A 102 9.51 -19.71 -16.07
C GLU A 102 10.89 -19.35 -15.47
N LYS A 103 11.39 -18.13 -15.73
CA LYS A 103 12.65 -17.61 -15.19
C LYS A 103 12.43 -16.80 -13.91
N GLY A 104 11.18 -16.63 -13.50
CA GLY A 104 10.78 -15.83 -12.35
C GLY A 104 10.71 -14.33 -12.62
N ASP A 105 10.68 -13.90 -13.89
CA ASP A 105 10.64 -12.49 -14.26
C ASP A 105 9.20 -12.02 -14.52
N LEU A 106 8.92 -10.79 -14.09
CA LEU A 106 7.63 -10.11 -14.22
C LEU A 106 7.65 -9.01 -15.29
N GLY A 107 8.80 -8.78 -15.92
CA GLY A 107 9.00 -7.69 -16.87
C GLY A 107 9.07 -6.32 -16.17
N HIS A 108 8.84 -5.26 -16.90
CA HIS A 108 9.10 -3.87 -16.49
C HIS A 108 8.07 -3.31 -15.50
N ILE A 109 7.70 -4.08 -14.47
CA ILE A 109 6.70 -3.68 -13.47
C ILE A 109 7.30 -2.71 -12.42
N TYR A 110 6.49 -2.15 -11.57
CA TYR A 110 6.74 -1.29 -10.42
C TYR A 110 8.20 -0.86 -10.17
N GLY A 111 9.06 -1.76 -9.65
CA GLY A 111 10.44 -1.45 -9.29
C GLY A 111 11.26 -0.97 -10.47
N TYR A 112 11.10 -1.59 -11.65
CA TYR A 112 11.75 -1.13 -12.87
C TYR A 112 11.32 0.31 -13.22
N GLN A 113 10.01 0.59 -13.24
CA GLN A 113 9.52 1.93 -13.57
C GLN A 113 9.96 2.97 -12.52
N TRP A 114 10.02 2.61 -11.24
CA TRP A 114 10.46 3.53 -10.19
C TRP A 114 11.94 3.91 -10.29
N ARG A 115 12.79 2.97 -10.70
CA ARG A 115 14.23 3.08 -10.62
C ARG A 115 14.96 3.19 -11.96
N SER A 116 14.29 2.83 -13.05
CA SER A 116 14.91 2.73 -14.38
C SER A 116 13.92 3.12 -15.48
N TRP A 117 13.14 4.18 -15.26
CA TRP A 117 12.21 4.67 -16.28
C TRP A 117 12.99 5.10 -17.54
N PRO A 118 12.67 4.54 -18.73
CA PRO A 118 13.39 4.90 -19.96
C PRO A 118 13.24 6.38 -20.31
N ASP A 119 14.34 7.05 -20.64
CA ASP A 119 14.31 8.40 -21.19
C ASP A 119 14.42 8.39 -22.73
N TYR A 120 14.22 9.55 -23.35
CA TYR A 120 14.29 9.67 -24.82
C TYR A 120 15.72 9.72 -25.36
N GLU A 121 16.73 9.84 -24.51
CA GLU A 121 18.15 9.92 -24.88
C GLU A 121 18.84 8.55 -24.78
N GLY A 122 18.09 7.51 -24.42
CA GLY A 122 18.57 6.12 -24.26
C GLY A 122 19.16 5.83 -22.89
N GLY A 123 18.95 6.73 -21.92
CA GLY A 123 19.27 6.54 -20.51
C GLY A 123 18.07 6.08 -19.69
N THR A 124 18.18 6.23 -18.38
CA THR A 124 17.08 5.94 -17.42
C THR A 124 16.96 7.00 -16.36
N ILE A 125 15.75 7.21 -15.88
CA ILE A 125 15.40 8.12 -14.78
C ILE A 125 15.09 7.30 -13.53
N ASP A 126 15.80 7.54 -12.43
CA ASP A 126 15.50 7.02 -11.11
C ASP A 126 14.55 7.97 -10.39
N GLN A 127 13.25 7.72 -10.52
CA GLN A 127 12.21 8.58 -9.96
C GLN A 127 12.31 8.68 -8.43
N ILE A 128 12.71 7.61 -7.73
CA ILE A 128 12.84 7.61 -6.26
C ILE A 128 14.00 8.53 -5.83
N SER A 129 15.16 8.43 -6.48
CA SER A 129 16.30 9.31 -6.21
C SER A 129 15.97 10.78 -6.48
N GLU A 130 15.24 11.07 -7.56
CA GLU A 130 14.76 12.41 -7.88
C GLU A 130 13.82 12.99 -6.79
N ILE A 131 12.93 12.15 -6.21
CA ILE A 131 12.07 12.58 -5.10
C ILE A 131 12.91 12.89 -3.85
N VAL A 132 13.85 12.01 -3.48
CA VAL A 132 14.73 12.24 -2.31
C VAL A 132 15.50 13.55 -2.49
N TYR A 133 16.09 13.77 -3.67
CA TYR A 133 16.79 15.01 -3.99
C TYR A 133 15.86 16.23 -3.90
N THR A 134 14.65 16.14 -4.47
CA THR A 134 13.68 17.24 -4.48
C THR A 134 13.21 17.59 -3.09
N LEU A 135 12.93 16.61 -2.24
CA LEU A 135 12.54 16.83 -0.83
C LEU A 135 13.64 17.53 -0.03
N ALA A 136 14.91 17.20 -0.30
CA ALA A 136 16.05 17.82 0.39
C ALA A 136 16.30 19.28 -0.06
N HIS A 137 15.99 19.65 -1.32
CA HIS A 137 16.41 20.93 -1.90
C HIS A 137 15.24 21.86 -2.25
N LYS A 138 14.08 21.32 -2.58
CA LYS A 138 12.87 22.04 -3.05
C LYS A 138 11.60 21.39 -2.52
N PRO A 139 11.39 21.31 -1.18
CA PRO A 139 10.27 20.56 -0.58
C PRO A 139 8.87 21.08 -0.99
N ASP A 140 8.76 22.35 -1.40
CA ASP A 140 7.50 22.94 -1.87
C ASP A 140 7.14 22.55 -3.31
N SER A 141 7.93 21.68 -3.96
CA SER A 141 7.68 21.23 -5.33
C SER A 141 6.37 20.47 -5.44
N ARG A 142 5.56 20.80 -6.45
CA ARG A 142 4.34 20.07 -6.81
C ARG A 142 4.60 18.94 -7.82
N ARG A 143 5.88 18.64 -8.12
CA ARG A 143 6.29 17.66 -9.13
C ARG A 143 6.87 16.38 -8.55
N MET A 144 6.66 16.16 -7.26
CA MET A 144 7.13 14.96 -6.54
C MET A 144 6.20 13.78 -6.80
N ILE A 145 6.19 13.29 -8.04
CA ILE A 145 5.36 12.18 -8.52
C ILE A 145 6.27 11.04 -8.95
N VAL A 146 5.88 9.82 -8.58
CA VAL A 146 6.46 8.56 -9.08
C VAL A 146 5.37 7.83 -9.85
N SER A 147 5.60 7.52 -11.13
CA SER A 147 4.67 6.80 -11.99
C SER A 147 5.16 5.39 -12.26
N SER A 148 4.26 4.42 -12.11
CA SER A 148 4.46 3.05 -12.57
C SER A 148 3.75 2.81 -13.92
N TRP A 149 2.79 3.69 -14.27
CA TRP A 149 1.97 3.56 -15.47
C TRP A 149 2.69 4.15 -16.69
N ASN A 150 3.50 3.35 -17.36
CA ASN A 150 4.20 3.69 -18.58
C ASN A 150 3.46 3.10 -19.78
N VAL A 151 2.67 3.92 -20.48
CA VAL A 151 1.82 3.49 -21.60
C VAL A 151 2.64 2.80 -22.71
N GLY A 152 3.84 3.28 -22.99
CA GLY A 152 4.73 2.70 -24.01
C GLY A 152 5.27 1.31 -23.64
N ASP A 153 5.25 0.98 -22.36
CA ASP A 153 5.90 -0.23 -21.80
C ASP A 153 4.93 -1.28 -21.24
N LEU A 154 3.62 -0.99 -21.24
CA LEU A 154 2.59 -1.91 -20.69
C LEU A 154 2.66 -3.33 -21.27
N LYS A 155 3.02 -3.47 -22.55
CA LYS A 155 3.15 -4.77 -23.23
C LYS A 155 4.31 -5.64 -22.71
N ASN A 156 5.27 -5.02 -22.03
CA ASN A 156 6.44 -5.68 -21.44
C ASN A 156 6.21 -6.03 -19.96
N MET A 157 5.01 -5.82 -19.43
CA MET A 157 4.63 -6.10 -18.05
C MET A 157 3.73 -7.34 -18.00
N LYS A 158 4.06 -8.31 -17.14
CA LYS A 158 3.19 -9.48 -16.92
C LYS A 158 1.88 -9.11 -16.25
N LEU A 159 1.90 -8.05 -15.42
CA LEU A 159 0.73 -7.47 -14.80
C LEU A 159 0.83 -5.93 -14.84
N PRO A 160 -0.06 -5.24 -15.62
CA PRO A 160 -0.10 -3.78 -15.62
C PRO A 160 -0.34 -3.22 -14.21
N PRO A 161 0.42 -2.18 -13.78
CA PRO A 161 0.41 -1.70 -12.41
C PRO A 161 -0.98 -1.26 -11.92
N CYS A 162 -1.45 -1.83 -10.83
CA CYS A 162 -2.66 -1.38 -10.14
C CYS A 162 -2.41 -0.06 -9.40
N HIS A 163 -1.27 0.05 -8.70
CA HIS A 163 -0.76 1.29 -8.11
C HIS A 163 -0.13 2.13 -9.23
N ALA A 164 -0.92 2.98 -9.87
CA ALA A 164 -0.51 3.64 -11.11
C ALA A 164 0.53 4.74 -10.89
N PHE A 165 0.33 5.57 -9.87
CA PHE A 165 1.28 6.60 -9.45
C PHE A 165 1.01 7.06 -8.02
N PHE A 166 2.01 7.70 -7.43
CA PHE A 166 1.88 8.35 -6.13
C PHE A 166 2.62 9.68 -6.10
N GLN A 167 2.20 10.57 -5.19
CA GLN A 167 2.73 11.92 -5.05
C GLN A 167 3.06 12.22 -3.60
N PHE A 168 4.19 12.86 -3.36
CA PHE A 168 4.55 13.41 -2.05
C PHE A 168 4.16 14.88 -1.93
N TYR A 169 3.85 15.28 -0.70
CA TYR A 169 3.55 16.65 -0.31
C TYR A 169 4.17 16.97 1.04
N ALA A 170 5.04 17.97 1.08
CA ALA A 170 5.67 18.43 2.31
C ALA A 170 5.01 19.74 2.78
N ASN A 171 4.68 19.82 4.05
CA ASN A 171 4.16 21.02 4.70
C ASN A 171 4.44 21.01 6.21
N ASP A 172 4.86 22.12 6.78
CA ASP A 172 5.09 22.30 8.22
C ASP A 172 5.96 21.19 8.86
N GLY A 173 7.03 20.78 8.17
CA GLY A 173 7.93 19.73 8.62
C GLY A 173 7.35 18.31 8.55
N ARG A 174 6.21 18.12 7.90
CA ARG A 174 5.55 16.84 7.68
C ARG A 174 5.58 16.47 6.21
N LEU A 175 5.70 15.18 5.95
CA LEU A 175 5.59 14.59 4.62
C LEU A 175 4.35 13.74 4.54
N SER A 176 3.50 14.00 3.55
CA SER A 176 2.32 13.18 3.23
C SER A 176 2.49 12.52 1.87
N LEU A 177 1.76 11.44 1.63
CA LEU A 177 1.78 10.67 0.39
C LEU A 177 0.36 10.41 -0.09
N GLN A 178 0.08 10.66 -1.36
CA GLN A 178 -1.16 10.24 -2.01
C GLN A 178 -0.88 9.20 -3.08
N LEU A 179 -1.56 8.05 -2.98
CA LEU A 179 -1.55 6.99 -3.98
C LEU A 179 -2.82 7.04 -4.83
N TYR A 180 -2.68 6.91 -6.17
CA TYR A 180 -3.78 6.54 -7.05
C TYR A 180 -3.65 5.08 -7.47
N GLN A 181 -4.63 4.28 -7.09
CA GLN A 181 -4.76 2.86 -7.45
C GLN A 181 -5.93 2.70 -8.40
N ARG A 182 -5.64 2.36 -9.68
CA ARG A 182 -6.66 2.26 -10.75
C ARG A 182 -7.62 1.09 -10.59
N SER A 183 -7.16 0.01 -9.96
CA SER A 183 -7.89 -1.25 -9.76
C SER A 183 -7.55 -1.78 -8.37
N ALA A 184 -8.55 -1.98 -7.54
CA ALA A 184 -8.39 -2.18 -6.11
C ALA A 184 -9.26 -3.33 -5.62
N ASP A 185 -8.67 -4.53 -5.49
CA ASP A 185 -9.26 -5.62 -4.70
C ASP A 185 -9.27 -5.21 -3.23
N ILE A 186 -10.45 -4.88 -2.72
CA ILE A 186 -10.60 -4.30 -1.38
C ILE A 186 -10.30 -5.33 -0.31
N PHE A 187 -10.56 -6.61 -0.55
CA PHE A 187 -10.37 -7.63 0.47
C PHE A 187 -8.91 -8.09 0.60
N LEU A 188 -8.23 -8.45 -0.49
CA LEU A 188 -6.86 -8.95 -0.44
C LEU A 188 -5.81 -7.85 -0.64
N GLY A 189 -5.95 -7.05 -1.71
CA GLY A 189 -4.91 -6.11 -2.15
C GLY A 189 -4.86 -4.83 -1.31
N VAL A 190 -5.98 -4.12 -1.16
CA VAL A 190 -6.03 -2.80 -0.52
C VAL A 190 -5.39 -2.77 0.88
N PRO A 191 -5.62 -3.76 1.78
CA PRO A 191 -4.96 -3.78 3.09
C PRO A 191 -3.43 -3.84 3.02
N PHE A 192 -2.87 -4.59 2.06
CA PHE A 192 -1.44 -4.66 1.79
C PHE A 192 -0.93 -3.32 1.27
N ASN A 193 -1.66 -2.69 0.35
CA ASN A 193 -1.28 -1.41 -0.25
C ASN A 193 -1.29 -0.28 0.78
N ILE A 194 -2.30 -0.22 1.68
CA ILE A 194 -2.33 0.75 2.77
C ILE A 194 -1.05 0.66 3.60
N ALA A 195 -0.71 -0.53 4.08
CA ALA A 195 0.47 -0.72 4.93
C ALA A 195 1.78 -0.46 4.17
N SER A 196 1.89 -0.92 2.91
CA SER A 196 3.08 -0.74 2.08
C SER A 196 3.38 0.74 1.81
N TYR A 197 2.39 1.53 1.41
CA TYR A 197 2.59 2.94 1.12
C TYR A 197 2.70 3.81 2.37
N ALA A 198 2.06 3.42 3.48
CA ALA A 198 2.31 4.04 4.78
C ALA A 198 3.76 3.81 5.23
N LEU A 199 4.29 2.60 5.04
CA LEU A 199 5.69 2.29 5.33
C LEU A 199 6.66 3.08 4.43
N LEU A 200 6.39 3.15 3.13
CA LEU A 200 7.16 3.98 2.18
C LEU A 200 7.18 5.45 2.61
N LEU A 201 6.04 5.99 3.04
CA LEU A 201 5.95 7.36 3.57
C LEU A 201 6.84 7.56 4.80
N MET A 202 6.80 6.62 5.75
CA MET A 202 7.65 6.68 6.96
C MET A 202 9.14 6.61 6.62
N MET A 203 9.54 5.69 5.73
CA MET A 203 10.93 5.57 5.27
C MET A 203 11.41 6.84 4.57
N MET A 204 10.60 7.37 3.66
CA MET A 204 10.93 8.60 2.92
C MET A 204 11.02 9.80 3.88
N ALA A 205 10.09 9.96 4.81
CA ALA A 205 10.11 11.02 5.81
C ALA A 205 11.41 10.95 6.66
N GLN A 206 11.80 9.76 7.13
CA GLN A 206 13.03 9.57 7.91
C GLN A 206 14.29 10.02 7.16
N VAL A 207 14.48 9.53 5.92
CA VAL A 207 15.73 9.81 5.17
C VAL A 207 15.81 11.25 4.66
N THR A 208 14.68 11.96 4.61
CA THR A 208 14.63 13.37 4.17
C THR A 208 14.42 14.36 5.32
N GLY A 209 14.36 13.87 6.57
CA GLY A 209 14.30 14.70 7.77
C GLY A 209 12.91 15.27 8.10
N PHE A 210 11.85 14.74 7.50
CA PHE A 210 10.46 15.09 7.81
C PHE A 210 9.86 14.16 8.87
N LYS A 211 8.73 14.57 9.45
CA LYS A 211 7.83 13.68 10.19
C LYS A 211 6.82 13.08 9.20
N ALA A 212 6.46 11.83 9.38
CA ALA A 212 5.40 11.23 8.60
C ALA A 212 4.06 11.91 8.93
N GLY A 213 3.33 12.31 7.89
CA GLY A 213 2.01 12.93 7.95
C GLY A 213 0.91 11.95 7.55
N ASP A 214 0.11 12.32 6.55
CA ASP A 214 -1.03 11.54 6.09
C ASP A 214 -0.69 10.65 4.90
N PHE A 215 -1.18 9.43 4.92
CA PHE A 215 -1.33 8.60 3.73
C PHE A 215 -2.75 8.76 3.17
N VAL A 216 -2.86 9.20 1.92
CA VAL A 216 -4.12 9.37 1.19
C VAL A 216 -4.19 8.31 0.11
N HIS A 217 -5.22 7.46 0.15
CA HIS A 217 -5.41 6.37 -0.81
C HIS A 217 -6.61 6.65 -1.69
N THR A 218 -6.37 6.95 -2.95
CA THR A 218 -7.40 7.21 -3.96
C THR A 218 -7.56 5.99 -4.86
N LEU A 219 -8.77 5.46 -4.93
CA LEU A 219 -9.13 4.26 -5.68
C LEU A 219 -9.93 4.63 -6.93
N GLY A 220 -9.62 4.02 -8.07
CA GLY A 220 -10.42 4.05 -9.28
C GLY A 220 -11.55 3.02 -9.20
N ASP A 221 -11.38 1.85 -9.85
CA ASP A 221 -12.30 0.72 -9.71
C ASP A 221 -12.02 0.00 -8.37
N ALA A 222 -12.85 0.26 -7.37
CA ALA A 222 -12.77 -0.36 -6.05
C ALA A 222 -13.78 -1.50 -6.00
N HIS A 223 -13.30 -2.74 -5.90
CA HIS A 223 -14.13 -3.92 -6.07
C HIS A 223 -13.91 -5.01 -5.03
N ILE A 224 -14.95 -5.79 -4.85
CA ILE A 224 -15.01 -7.02 -4.07
C ILE A 224 -15.26 -8.16 -5.05
N TYR A 225 -14.39 -9.17 -5.07
CA TYR A 225 -14.64 -10.40 -5.81
C TYR A 225 -15.79 -11.19 -5.17
N LEU A 226 -16.66 -11.81 -6.00
CA LEU A 226 -17.85 -12.52 -5.49
C LEU A 226 -17.50 -13.70 -4.59
N ASN A 227 -16.34 -14.31 -4.76
CA ASN A 227 -15.84 -15.39 -3.89
C ASN A 227 -15.32 -14.91 -2.52
N HIS A 228 -15.34 -13.58 -2.24
CA HIS A 228 -14.92 -13.01 -0.97
C HIS A 228 -16.08 -12.47 -0.11
N LEU A 229 -17.34 -12.63 -0.52
CA LEU A 229 -18.49 -12.04 0.19
C LEU A 229 -18.65 -12.57 1.62
N ASP A 230 -18.47 -13.88 1.83
CA ASP A 230 -18.56 -14.50 3.16
C ASP A 230 -17.44 -14.00 4.08
N GLN A 231 -16.22 -13.86 3.53
CA GLN A 231 -15.05 -13.36 4.25
C GLN A 231 -15.24 -11.91 4.70
N ILE A 232 -15.79 -11.07 3.84
CA ILE A 232 -16.07 -9.67 4.14
C ILE A 232 -17.18 -9.56 5.17
N THR A 233 -18.24 -10.34 5.02
CA THR A 233 -19.33 -10.40 6.02
C THR A 233 -18.76 -10.76 7.39
N LEU A 234 -17.91 -11.78 7.48
CA LEU A 234 -17.21 -12.13 8.71
C LEU A 234 -16.31 -10.97 9.21
N GLN A 235 -15.57 -10.32 8.34
CA GLN A 235 -14.67 -9.22 8.72
C GLN A 235 -15.44 -8.03 9.32
N LEU A 236 -16.60 -7.69 8.76
CA LEU A 236 -17.46 -6.60 9.23
C LEU A 236 -18.09 -6.88 10.61
N THR A 237 -18.18 -8.14 11.06
CA THR A 237 -18.63 -8.45 12.44
C THR A 237 -17.56 -8.17 13.50
N ARG A 238 -16.31 -7.86 13.11
CA ARG A 238 -15.18 -7.72 14.03
C ARG A 238 -14.95 -6.27 14.41
N THR A 239 -14.86 -6.00 15.70
CA THR A 239 -14.49 -4.68 16.22
C THR A 239 -13.02 -4.41 15.96
N PRO A 240 -12.65 -3.28 15.35
CA PRO A 240 -11.25 -2.87 15.23
C PRO A 240 -10.58 -2.78 16.61
N ARG A 241 -9.27 -3.07 16.65
CA ARG A 241 -8.42 -2.93 17.83
C ARG A 241 -7.43 -1.79 17.62
N PRO A 242 -6.77 -1.29 18.66
CA PRO A 242 -5.79 -0.21 18.55
C PRO A 242 -4.75 -0.48 17.46
N LEU A 243 -4.35 0.59 16.73
CA LEU A 243 -3.32 0.48 15.72
C LEU A 243 -1.97 0.10 16.34
N PRO A 244 -1.20 -0.74 15.66
CA PRO A 244 0.19 -1.00 16.05
C PRO A 244 1.08 0.22 15.77
N GLN A 245 2.29 0.15 16.27
CA GLN A 245 3.35 1.11 15.94
C GLN A 245 4.42 0.42 15.08
N MET A 246 4.88 1.10 14.06
CA MET A 246 6.03 0.70 13.26
C MET A 246 7.24 1.49 13.73
N ILE A 247 8.23 0.80 14.28
CA ILE A 247 9.52 1.37 14.63
C ILE A 247 10.48 1.10 13.48
N ILE A 248 11.16 2.15 13.01
CA ILE A 248 12.15 2.06 11.94
C ILE A 248 13.52 2.40 12.52
N ASN A 249 14.55 1.64 12.19
CA ASN A 249 15.92 1.87 12.62
C ASN A 249 16.38 3.29 12.26
N PRO A 250 16.58 4.20 13.23
CA PRO A 250 16.87 5.61 12.97
C PRO A 250 18.27 5.84 12.38
N LEU A 251 19.13 4.83 12.36
CA LEU A 251 20.50 4.91 11.82
C LEU A 251 20.50 4.84 10.28
N VAL A 252 19.47 4.31 9.66
CA VAL A 252 19.37 4.26 8.19
C VAL A 252 19.07 5.65 7.66
N LYS A 253 19.93 6.15 6.76
CA LYS A 253 19.89 7.51 6.19
C LYS A 253 19.68 7.54 4.68
N ASN A 254 19.75 6.39 4.02
CA ASN A 254 19.51 6.26 2.59
C ASN A 254 18.32 5.31 2.38
N ILE A 255 17.37 5.71 1.52
CA ILE A 255 16.14 4.96 1.23
C ILE A 255 16.44 3.54 0.69
N PHE A 256 17.57 3.33 0.05
CA PHE A 256 17.98 2.07 -0.56
C PHE A 256 18.75 1.14 0.37
N ASP A 257 19.14 1.62 1.57
CA ASP A 257 19.91 0.83 2.52
C ASP A 257 19.06 0.06 3.53
N PHE A 258 17.75 0.30 3.54
CA PHE A 258 16.82 -0.41 4.42
C PHE A 258 16.83 -1.91 4.14
N ARG A 259 16.77 -2.68 5.23
CA ARG A 259 16.64 -4.13 5.26
C ARG A 259 15.45 -4.54 6.10
N TYR A 260 15.02 -5.78 6.00
CA TYR A 260 13.87 -6.28 6.75
C TYR A 260 14.03 -6.09 8.28
N GLU A 261 15.25 -6.25 8.79
CA GLU A 261 15.61 -6.15 10.19
C GLU A 261 15.55 -4.72 10.76
N ASP A 262 15.42 -3.71 9.88
CA ASP A 262 15.27 -2.31 10.29
C ASP A 262 13.84 -1.93 10.68
N PHE A 263 12.90 -2.88 10.61
CA PHE A 263 11.48 -2.66 10.89
C PHE A 263 11.01 -3.55 12.04
N GLU A 264 10.45 -2.93 13.07
CA GLU A 264 9.85 -3.62 14.21
C GLU A 264 8.39 -3.19 14.37
N LEU A 265 7.46 -4.17 14.34
CA LEU A 265 6.05 -3.93 14.60
C LEU A 265 5.73 -4.18 16.06
N VAL A 266 5.26 -3.15 16.77
CA VAL A 266 4.97 -3.21 18.20
C VAL A 266 3.46 -3.10 18.43
N ASN A 267 2.94 -3.86 19.39
CA ASN A 267 1.52 -3.84 19.81
C ASN A 267 0.52 -4.25 18.71
N TYR A 268 0.90 -5.15 17.79
CA TYR A 268 -0.03 -5.67 16.80
C TYR A 268 -0.86 -6.83 17.36
N ASP A 269 -2.11 -6.55 17.70
CA ASP A 269 -3.09 -7.52 18.22
C ASP A 269 -4.29 -7.65 17.26
N PRO A 270 -4.14 -8.33 16.11
CA PRO A 270 -5.23 -8.48 15.16
C PRO A 270 -6.16 -9.64 15.51
N HIS A 271 -7.39 -9.58 14.98
CA HIS A 271 -8.23 -10.78 14.85
C HIS A 271 -7.55 -11.83 13.95
N PRO A 272 -7.93 -13.12 14.07
CA PRO A 272 -7.36 -14.18 13.24
C PRO A 272 -7.43 -13.87 11.74
N HIS A 273 -6.48 -14.41 10.98
CA HIS A 273 -6.49 -14.32 9.52
C HIS A 273 -7.80 -14.84 8.91
N ILE A 274 -8.25 -14.19 7.85
CA ILE A 274 -9.37 -14.67 7.03
C ILE A 274 -8.77 -15.03 5.67
N LYS A 275 -8.84 -16.32 5.29
CA LYS A 275 -8.32 -16.80 4.03
C LYS A 275 -9.24 -16.36 2.89
N GLY A 276 -8.66 -15.83 1.80
CA GLY A 276 -9.31 -15.59 0.52
C GLY A 276 -8.52 -16.23 -0.60
N GLU A 277 -9.19 -16.64 -1.67
CA GLU A 277 -8.55 -17.15 -2.88
C GLU A 277 -8.31 -16.01 -3.85
N VAL A 278 -7.10 -15.95 -4.43
CA VAL A 278 -6.77 -14.94 -5.43
C VAL A 278 -7.52 -15.24 -6.72
N ALA A 279 -8.19 -14.26 -7.29
CA ALA A 279 -8.79 -14.36 -8.62
C ALA A 279 -7.70 -14.09 -9.68
N ILE A 280 -7.44 -15.06 -10.57
CA ILE A 280 -6.33 -15.06 -11.54
C ILE A 280 -6.87 -14.97 -12.97
#